data_e4890c52b3bd8d2ea3803c68823b9e7c
#
_entry.id   e4890c52b3bd8d2ea3803c68823b9e7c
#
_cell.length_a   1.000
_cell.length_b   1.000
_cell.length_c   1.000
_cell.angle_alpha   90.00
_cell.angle_beta   90.00
_cell.angle_gamma   90.00
#
_symmetry.space_group_name_H-M   'P 1'
#
loop_
_entity.id
_entity.type
_entity.pdbx_description
1 polymer ?
#
loop_
_entity_poly.entity_id
_entity_poly.type
_entity_poly.pdbx_seq_one_letter_code
_entity_poly.pdbx_strand_id
1 'polypeptide(L)'
;RIHQITIAFGHGVATTPLQTAMSAAAMLNGGKLIDPTFLPRSVAQAEQGAVQVIRPETSAMMRYLFRLNVEKGSGRRAEAPGFFVGGKTGTAEKVVNGRYSNNKRFNAFLAGFPVNDPDYIVLVILDEPKPEKPGMSATSGLNTAPVVGNIIRRTATLLGVKPEFGHESDALLASTH
;
A
#
# COMPACT_ATOMS: atom_id res chain seq x y z
N ARG A 1 -15.35 -21.89 -10.33
CA ARG A 1 -13.92 -22.27 -10.57
C ARG A 1 -13.11 -21.19 -11.28
N ILE A 2 -13.64 -20.53 -12.33
CA ILE A 2 -12.88 -19.47 -13.05
C ILE A 2 -12.56 -18.28 -12.10
N HIS A 3 -13.52 -17.81 -11.31
CA HIS A 3 -13.32 -16.72 -10.35
C HIS A 3 -12.25 -17.05 -9.28
N GLN A 4 -12.16 -18.29 -8.81
CA GLN A 4 -11.14 -18.68 -7.83
C GLN A 4 -9.72 -18.59 -8.41
N ILE A 5 -9.57 -18.96 -9.69
CA ILE A 5 -8.27 -18.88 -10.39
C ILE A 5 -7.89 -17.40 -10.62
N THR A 6 -8.83 -16.57 -11.06
CA THR A 6 -8.56 -15.16 -11.36
C THR A 6 -8.28 -14.33 -10.09
N ILE A 7 -8.97 -14.62 -8.99
CA ILE A 7 -8.74 -13.98 -7.68
C ILE A 7 -7.31 -14.26 -7.17
N ALA A 8 -6.76 -15.45 -7.42
CA ALA A 8 -5.43 -15.85 -6.96
C ALA A 8 -4.30 -14.92 -7.47
N PHE A 9 -4.50 -14.25 -8.61
CA PHE A 9 -3.56 -13.26 -9.14
C PHE A 9 -4.17 -11.84 -9.26
N GLY A 10 -5.21 -11.55 -8.48
CA GLY A 10 -5.74 -10.19 -8.29
C GLY A 10 -6.77 -9.74 -9.32
N HIS A 11 -7.43 -10.65 -10.05
CA HIS A 11 -8.51 -10.31 -10.96
C HIS A 11 -9.88 -10.82 -10.47
N GLY A 12 -10.96 -10.18 -10.92
CA GLY A 12 -12.32 -10.62 -10.65
C GLY A 12 -12.87 -10.25 -9.26
N VAL A 13 -12.18 -9.39 -8.52
CA VAL A 13 -12.66 -8.79 -7.27
C VAL A 13 -12.71 -7.27 -7.40
N ALA A 14 -13.83 -6.68 -7.07
CA ALA A 14 -13.99 -5.24 -6.93
C ALA A 14 -14.10 -4.89 -5.44
N THR A 15 -13.27 -3.96 -5.01
CA THR A 15 -13.26 -3.43 -3.64
C THR A 15 -13.38 -1.92 -3.66
N THR A 16 -13.93 -1.32 -2.60
CA THR A 16 -13.87 0.13 -2.44
C THR A 16 -12.46 0.56 -2.01
N PRO A 17 -12.04 1.81 -2.29
CA PRO A 17 -10.76 2.33 -1.79
C PRO A 17 -10.61 2.20 -0.27
N LEU A 18 -11.69 2.41 0.48
CA LEU A 18 -11.69 2.26 1.94
C LEU A 18 -11.43 0.80 2.36
N GLN A 19 -12.10 -0.18 1.75
CA GLN A 19 -11.84 -1.60 2.03
C GLN A 19 -10.41 -2.00 1.72
N THR A 20 -9.84 -1.48 0.62
CA THR A 20 -8.43 -1.72 0.26
C THR A 20 -7.49 -1.13 1.32
N ALA A 21 -7.73 0.10 1.77
CA ALA A 21 -6.93 0.73 2.81
C ALA A 21 -7.03 -0.01 4.16
N MET A 22 -8.24 -0.44 4.56
CA MET A 22 -8.47 -1.24 5.76
C MET A 22 -7.74 -2.59 5.72
N SER A 23 -7.80 -3.27 4.57
CA SER A 23 -7.10 -4.55 4.38
C SER A 23 -5.59 -4.39 4.51
N ALA A 24 -5.04 -3.29 3.97
CA ALA A 24 -3.63 -2.97 4.11
C ALA A 24 -3.25 -2.59 5.55
N ALA A 25 -4.08 -1.81 6.23
CA ALA A 25 -3.89 -1.50 7.63
C ALA A 25 -3.81 -2.78 8.46
N ALA A 26 -4.75 -3.72 8.26
CA ALA A 26 -4.72 -5.01 8.94
C ALA A 26 -3.47 -5.84 8.61
N MET A 27 -2.98 -5.81 7.36
CA MET A 27 -1.74 -6.50 6.99
C MET A 27 -0.50 -5.94 7.68
N LEU A 28 -0.49 -4.66 8.05
CA LEU A 28 0.70 -3.98 8.54
C LEU A 28 0.69 -3.72 10.06
N ASN A 29 -0.47 -3.75 10.72
CA ASN A 29 -0.65 -3.39 12.14
C ASN A 29 -0.63 -4.58 13.12
N GLY A 30 -0.01 -5.69 12.75
CA GLY A 30 -0.02 -6.92 13.56
C GLY A 30 -1.20 -7.84 13.24
N GLY A 31 -1.94 -7.60 12.16
CA GLY A 31 -3.00 -8.48 11.68
C GLY A 31 -4.40 -8.17 12.20
N LYS A 32 -4.62 -7.00 12.77
CA LYS A 32 -5.90 -6.57 13.36
C LYS A 32 -6.73 -5.79 12.34
N LEU A 33 -7.90 -6.32 11.96
CA LEU A 33 -8.90 -5.56 11.21
C LEU A 33 -9.68 -4.69 12.19
N ILE A 34 -9.63 -3.39 11.97
CA ILE A 34 -10.26 -2.37 12.81
C ILE A 34 -11.33 -1.67 11.97
N ASP A 35 -12.54 -1.54 12.49
CA ASP A 35 -13.62 -0.85 11.79
C ASP A 35 -13.28 0.62 11.55
N PRO A 36 -13.48 1.15 10.34
CA PRO A 36 -13.17 2.53 10.02
C PRO A 36 -14.18 3.48 10.65
N THR A 37 -13.74 4.68 11.03
CA THR A 37 -14.59 5.75 11.52
C THR A 37 -14.04 7.11 11.11
N PHE A 38 -14.92 8.08 10.90
CA PHE A 38 -14.56 9.49 10.76
C PHE A 38 -14.70 10.27 12.07
N LEU A 39 -15.13 9.60 13.16
CA LEU A 39 -15.22 10.20 14.47
C LEU A 39 -13.96 9.91 15.28
N PRO A 40 -13.46 10.87 16.06
CA PRO A 40 -12.36 10.64 16.98
C PRO A 40 -12.66 9.51 17.95
N ARG A 41 -11.70 8.61 18.17
CA ARG A 41 -11.76 7.56 19.18
C ARG A 41 -10.37 7.30 19.75
N SER A 42 -10.32 6.79 20.98
CA SER A 42 -9.05 6.36 21.58
C SER A 42 -8.54 5.05 20.98
N VAL A 43 -7.24 4.78 21.16
CA VAL A 43 -6.62 3.51 20.76
C VAL A 43 -7.33 2.33 21.42
N ALA A 44 -7.65 2.43 22.73
CA ALA A 44 -8.37 1.39 23.45
C ALA A 44 -9.76 1.08 22.85
N GLN A 45 -10.50 2.13 22.42
CA GLN A 45 -11.79 1.94 21.73
C GLN A 45 -11.61 1.30 20.35
N ALA A 46 -10.54 1.61 19.64
CA ALA A 46 -10.24 1.00 18.35
C ALA A 46 -9.90 -0.49 18.51
N GLU A 47 -9.13 -0.83 19.54
CA GLU A 47 -8.71 -2.21 19.81
C GLU A 47 -9.84 -3.09 20.34
N GLN A 48 -10.80 -2.53 21.07
CA GLN A 48 -11.94 -3.28 21.65
C GLN A 48 -12.80 -3.95 20.58
N GLY A 49 -12.93 -3.36 19.38
CA GLY A 49 -13.68 -3.92 18.25
C GLY A 49 -12.80 -4.62 17.21
N ALA A 50 -11.49 -4.71 17.43
CA ALA A 50 -10.56 -5.25 16.45
C ALA A 50 -10.67 -6.78 16.33
N VAL A 51 -10.64 -7.28 15.10
CA VAL A 51 -10.67 -8.73 14.80
C VAL A 51 -9.31 -9.15 14.26
N GLN A 52 -8.68 -10.18 14.88
CA GLN A 52 -7.45 -10.76 14.37
C GLN A 52 -7.74 -11.55 13.08
N VAL A 53 -7.28 -11.06 11.93
CA VAL A 53 -7.54 -11.65 10.59
C VAL A 53 -6.32 -12.37 10.00
N ILE A 54 -5.11 -11.97 10.39
CA ILE A 54 -3.86 -12.68 10.09
C ILE A 54 -2.98 -12.70 11.34
N ARG A 55 -2.04 -13.65 11.39
CA ARG A 55 -1.12 -13.76 12.53
C ARG A 55 -0.13 -12.58 12.57
N PRO A 56 0.32 -12.14 13.76
CA PRO A 56 1.29 -11.06 13.92
C PRO A 56 2.60 -11.31 13.14
N GLU A 57 3.08 -12.56 13.11
CA GLU A 57 4.29 -12.94 12.37
C GLU A 57 4.08 -12.77 10.86
N THR A 58 2.88 -13.08 10.35
CA THR A 58 2.53 -12.85 8.94
C THR A 58 2.52 -11.34 8.63
N SER A 59 1.99 -10.52 9.53
CA SER A 59 2.02 -9.07 9.40
C SER A 59 3.46 -8.52 9.36
N ALA A 60 4.34 -9.02 10.22
CA ALA A 60 5.76 -8.65 10.21
C ALA A 60 6.44 -9.00 8.88
N MET A 61 6.19 -10.21 8.35
CA MET A 61 6.68 -10.62 7.03
C MET A 61 6.13 -9.72 5.92
N MET A 62 4.87 -9.29 6.00
CA MET A 62 4.27 -8.37 5.02
C MET A 62 4.92 -6.98 5.08
N ARG A 63 5.23 -6.44 6.26
CA ARG A 63 5.98 -5.18 6.39
C ARG A 63 7.33 -5.26 5.70
N TYR A 64 8.07 -6.36 5.91
CA TYR A 64 9.33 -6.60 5.21
C TYR A 64 9.16 -6.60 3.68
N LEU A 65 8.19 -7.35 3.15
CA LEU A 65 7.95 -7.43 1.70
C LEU A 65 7.50 -6.09 1.11
N PHE A 66 6.70 -5.32 1.84
CA PHE A 66 6.28 -3.97 1.43
C PHE A 66 7.49 -3.02 1.38
N ARG A 67 8.40 -3.10 2.38
CA ARG A 67 9.64 -2.32 2.38
C ARG A 67 10.56 -2.72 1.23
N LEU A 68 10.79 -4.00 1.05
CA LEU A 68 11.62 -4.55 -0.02
C LEU A 68 11.15 -4.10 -1.41
N ASN A 69 9.83 -4.03 -1.63
CA ASN A 69 9.29 -3.53 -2.90
C ASN A 69 9.58 -2.05 -3.15
N VAL A 70 9.63 -1.23 -2.10
CA VAL A 70 10.02 0.19 -2.23
C VAL A 70 11.53 0.35 -2.38
N GLU A 71 12.33 -0.45 -1.73
CA GLU A 71 13.81 -0.39 -1.88
C GLU A 71 14.29 -0.94 -3.23
N LYS A 72 13.81 -2.13 -3.61
CA LYS A 72 14.39 -2.93 -4.72
C LYS A 72 13.41 -3.26 -5.82
N GLY A 73 12.10 -3.03 -5.60
CA GLY A 73 11.02 -3.44 -6.50
C GLY A 73 10.41 -2.34 -7.36
N SER A 74 9.16 -2.57 -7.77
CA SER A 74 8.38 -1.65 -8.60
C SER A 74 7.95 -0.38 -7.87
N GLY A 75 8.05 -0.34 -6.55
CA GLY A 75 7.67 0.78 -5.70
C GLY A 75 8.76 1.83 -5.47
N ARG A 76 9.95 1.70 -6.05
CA ARG A 76 11.11 2.57 -5.75
C ARG A 76 10.86 4.06 -5.84
N ARG A 77 9.97 4.50 -6.71
CA ARG A 77 9.61 5.92 -6.86
C ARG A 77 8.73 6.46 -5.72
N ALA A 78 8.23 5.57 -4.84
CA ALA A 78 7.51 5.98 -3.63
C ALA A 78 8.43 6.28 -2.46
N GLU A 79 9.74 6.04 -2.59
CA GLU A 79 10.69 6.30 -1.52
C GLU A 79 10.62 7.74 -1.04
N ALA A 80 10.52 7.93 0.26
CA ALA A 80 10.58 9.21 0.96
C ALA A 80 11.65 9.07 2.05
N PRO A 81 12.88 9.54 1.80
CA PRO A 81 14.00 9.37 2.74
C PRO A 81 13.65 9.86 4.14
N GLY A 82 13.96 9.05 5.14
CA GLY A 82 13.65 9.31 6.54
C GLY A 82 12.25 8.84 7.01
N PHE A 83 11.36 8.43 6.11
CA PHE A 83 9.99 8.05 6.50
C PHE A 83 9.66 6.56 6.32
N PHE A 84 10.66 5.76 6.01
CA PHE A 84 10.61 4.30 5.99
C PHE A 84 9.36 3.74 5.30
N VAL A 85 9.17 4.15 4.04
CA VAL A 85 7.98 3.80 3.25
C VAL A 85 8.00 2.34 2.84
N GLY A 86 6.91 1.63 3.04
CA GLY A 86 6.66 0.32 2.45
C GLY A 86 5.39 0.37 1.60
N GLY A 87 5.37 -0.33 0.45
CA GLY A 87 4.20 -0.22 -0.42
C GLY A 87 4.11 -1.26 -1.53
N LYS A 88 2.96 -1.26 -2.22
CA LYS A 88 2.64 -2.18 -3.31
C LYS A 88 1.98 -1.46 -4.47
N THR A 89 2.46 -1.73 -5.67
CA THR A 89 1.85 -1.30 -6.94
C THR A 89 0.65 -2.17 -7.30
N GLY A 90 -0.39 -1.57 -7.86
CA GLY A 90 -1.49 -2.26 -8.53
C GLY A 90 -1.74 -1.62 -9.90
N THR A 91 -1.70 -2.40 -10.97
CA THR A 91 -2.01 -1.96 -12.33
C THR A 91 -3.06 -2.91 -12.88
N ALA A 92 -4.27 -2.43 -13.11
CA ALA A 92 -5.35 -3.20 -13.69
C ALA A 92 -5.72 -2.65 -15.08
N GLU A 93 -5.96 -3.53 -16.03
CA GLU A 93 -6.53 -3.17 -17.31
C GLU A 93 -8.06 -3.08 -17.18
N LYS A 94 -8.64 -2.02 -17.75
CA LYS A 94 -10.09 -1.86 -17.77
C LYS A 94 -10.75 -2.76 -18.81
N VAL A 95 -11.92 -3.27 -18.47
CA VAL A 95 -12.78 -3.98 -19.40
C VAL A 95 -13.62 -2.95 -20.16
N VAL A 96 -13.48 -2.91 -21.49
CA VAL A 96 -14.27 -2.08 -22.40
C VAL A 96 -14.96 -3.00 -23.40
N ASN A 97 -16.28 -2.90 -23.50
CA ASN A 97 -17.08 -3.78 -24.36
C ASN A 97 -16.80 -5.29 -24.19
N GLY A 98 -16.62 -5.73 -22.94
CA GLY A 98 -16.38 -7.14 -22.59
C GLY A 98 -14.96 -7.63 -22.86
N ARG A 99 -14.01 -6.77 -23.24
CA ARG A 99 -12.60 -7.13 -23.48
C ARG A 99 -11.66 -6.23 -22.70
N TYR A 100 -10.51 -6.76 -22.30
CA TYR A 100 -9.45 -5.96 -21.68
C TYR A 100 -8.88 -4.95 -22.68
N SER A 101 -8.74 -3.71 -22.24
CA SER A 101 -8.21 -2.63 -23.05
C SER A 101 -6.73 -2.41 -22.77
N ASN A 102 -5.89 -2.51 -23.79
CA ASN A 102 -4.45 -2.28 -23.67
C ASN A 102 -4.09 -0.83 -23.28
N ASN A 103 -5.00 0.12 -23.53
CA ASN A 103 -4.73 1.55 -23.36
C ASN A 103 -5.45 2.18 -22.17
N LYS A 104 -6.39 1.46 -21.53
CA LYS A 104 -7.14 1.97 -20.39
C LYS A 104 -6.77 1.20 -19.14
N ARG A 105 -6.12 1.89 -18.23
CA ARG A 105 -5.62 1.29 -16.98
C ARG A 105 -6.18 2.00 -15.76
N PHE A 106 -6.29 1.25 -14.72
CA PHE A 106 -6.58 1.71 -13.37
C PHE A 106 -5.37 1.43 -12.51
N ASN A 107 -4.65 2.47 -12.11
CA ASN A 107 -3.40 2.33 -11.39
C ASN A 107 -3.59 2.73 -9.94
N ALA A 108 -3.04 1.92 -9.04
CA ALA A 108 -3.04 2.20 -7.62
C ALA A 108 -1.64 2.00 -7.03
N PHE A 109 -1.30 2.79 -6.03
CA PHE A 109 -0.19 2.52 -5.13
C PHE A 109 -0.66 2.66 -3.70
N LEU A 110 -0.44 1.61 -2.94
CA LEU A 110 -0.77 1.53 -1.53
C LEU A 110 0.53 1.54 -0.73
N ALA A 111 0.63 2.41 0.26
CA ALA A 111 1.78 2.51 1.14
C ALA A 111 1.39 2.57 2.61
N GLY A 112 2.23 2.00 3.48
CA GLY A 112 2.26 2.26 4.90
C GLY A 112 3.54 2.99 5.29
N PHE A 113 3.47 3.91 6.25
CA PHE A 113 4.63 4.60 6.77
C PHE A 113 4.44 5.07 8.23
N PRO A 114 5.50 5.07 9.05
CA PRO A 114 6.74 4.30 8.86
C PRO A 114 6.42 2.80 8.85
N VAL A 115 6.98 2.01 7.94
CA VAL A 115 6.56 0.59 7.78
C VAL A 115 7.09 -0.33 8.88
N ASN A 116 8.10 0.08 9.62
CA ASN A 116 8.59 -0.61 10.82
C ASN A 116 7.58 -0.54 11.99
N ASP A 117 6.88 0.59 12.16
CA ASP A 117 5.79 0.78 13.11
C ASP A 117 4.70 1.64 12.45
N PRO A 118 3.77 1.02 11.69
CA PRO A 118 2.91 1.74 10.77
C PRO A 118 1.83 2.57 11.46
N ASP A 119 1.92 3.89 11.32
CA ASP A 119 0.92 4.85 11.79
C ASP A 119 -0.11 5.19 10.71
N TYR A 120 0.31 5.21 9.44
CA TYR A 120 -0.49 5.74 8.35
C TYR A 120 -0.51 4.82 7.13
N ILE A 121 -1.66 4.78 6.47
CA ILE A 121 -1.85 4.18 5.15
C ILE A 121 -2.17 5.29 4.15
N VAL A 122 -1.49 5.26 3.00
CA VAL A 122 -1.76 6.12 1.85
C VAL A 122 -2.13 5.26 0.66
N LEU A 123 -3.29 5.49 0.08
CA LEU A 123 -3.73 4.87 -1.16
C LEU A 123 -3.94 5.97 -2.21
N VAL A 124 -3.17 5.92 -3.29
CA VAL A 124 -3.36 6.77 -4.47
C VAL A 124 -3.88 5.93 -5.61
N ILE A 125 -4.95 6.39 -6.24
CA ILE A 125 -5.58 5.76 -7.39
C ILE A 125 -5.63 6.77 -8.54
N LEU A 126 -5.16 6.35 -9.71
CA LEU A 126 -5.25 7.12 -10.94
C LEU A 126 -6.04 6.34 -11.98
N ASP A 127 -7.11 6.94 -12.47
CA ASP A 127 -7.94 6.38 -13.51
C ASP A 127 -7.49 6.87 -14.90
N GLU A 128 -7.22 5.91 -15.80
CA GLU A 128 -6.73 6.14 -17.16
C GLU A 128 -5.52 7.10 -17.23
N PRO A 129 -4.47 6.89 -16.39
CA PRO A 129 -3.31 7.78 -16.41
C PRO A 129 -2.59 7.71 -17.75
N LYS A 130 -2.11 8.85 -18.19
CA LYS A 130 -1.26 8.94 -19.38
C LYS A 130 0.20 8.62 -19.03
N PRO A 131 0.98 8.08 -19.97
CA PRO A 131 2.43 7.95 -19.80
C PRO A 131 3.09 9.32 -19.56
N GLU A 132 4.13 9.35 -18.74
CA GLU A 132 4.92 10.56 -18.46
C GLU A 132 5.56 11.12 -19.75
N LYS A 133 5.96 10.23 -20.66
CA LYS A 133 6.55 10.58 -21.96
C LYS A 133 6.00 9.65 -23.05
N PRO A 134 5.94 10.11 -24.32
CA PRO A 134 5.60 9.24 -25.45
C PRO A 134 6.48 7.98 -25.46
N GLY A 135 5.88 6.82 -25.70
CA GLY A 135 6.58 5.52 -25.72
C GLY A 135 6.84 4.86 -24.36
N MET A 136 6.58 5.54 -23.24
CA MET A 136 6.66 4.94 -21.92
C MET A 136 5.38 4.21 -21.54
N SER A 137 5.49 3.24 -20.65
CA SER A 137 4.32 2.56 -20.08
C SER A 137 3.71 3.37 -18.94
N ALA A 138 2.37 3.45 -18.89
CA ALA A 138 1.62 4.07 -17.80
C ALA A 138 1.37 3.06 -16.67
N THR A 139 2.41 2.54 -16.02
CA THR A 139 2.29 1.62 -14.88
C THR A 139 2.26 2.36 -13.54
N SER A 140 1.72 1.73 -12.50
CA SER A 140 1.63 2.31 -11.15
C SER A 140 2.99 2.72 -10.58
N GLY A 141 4.04 1.95 -10.84
CA GLY A 141 5.40 2.29 -10.40
C GLY A 141 5.95 3.57 -11.02
N LEU A 142 5.44 3.98 -12.19
CA LEU A 142 5.87 5.17 -12.92
C LEU A 142 5.00 6.41 -12.62
N ASN A 143 3.73 6.23 -12.25
CA ASN A 143 2.81 7.35 -12.06
C ASN A 143 2.23 7.47 -10.64
N THR A 144 1.65 6.43 -10.03
CA THR A 144 1.08 6.52 -8.67
C THR A 144 2.15 6.47 -7.57
N ALA A 145 3.20 5.66 -7.72
CA ALA A 145 4.26 5.56 -6.73
C ALA A 145 4.95 6.90 -6.44
N PRO A 146 5.39 7.71 -7.42
CA PRO A 146 5.99 9.01 -7.15
C PRO A 146 5.01 10.00 -6.50
N VAL A 147 3.72 9.91 -6.79
CA VAL A 147 2.70 10.74 -6.12
C VAL A 147 2.62 10.41 -4.64
N VAL A 148 2.61 9.11 -4.27
CA VAL A 148 2.64 8.69 -2.87
C VAL A 148 3.91 9.18 -2.18
N GLY A 149 5.09 9.02 -2.77
CA GLY A 149 6.33 9.53 -2.20
C GLY A 149 6.30 11.05 -1.98
N ASN A 150 5.71 11.81 -2.91
CA ASN A 150 5.52 13.26 -2.77
C ASN A 150 4.54 13.61 -1.64
N ILE A 151 3.44 12.88 -1.50
CA ILE A 151 2.48 13.07 -0.39
C ILE A 151 3.21 12.85 0.94
N ILE A 152 3.86 11.70 1.11
CA ILE A 152 4.56 11.37 2.36
C ILE A 152 5.60 12.42 2.71
N ARG A 153 6.48 12.80 1.77
CA ARG A 153 7.50 13.85 2.01
C ARG A 153 6.92 15.18 2.49
N ARG A 154 5.72 15.53 2.04
CA ARG A 154 5.07 16.81 2.40
C ARG A 154 4.25 16.73 3.67
N THR A 155 3.73 15.56 4.03
CA THR A 155 2.73 15.44 5.10
C THR A 155 3.27 14.71 6.34
N ALA A 156 4.25 13.84 6.22
CA ALA A 156 4.69 12.99 7.33
C ALA A 156 5.08 13.78 8.58
N THR A 157 5.88 14.85 8.43
CA THR A 157 6.27 15.69 9.56
C THR A 157 5.07 16.44 10.17
N LEU A 158 4.11 16.88 9.34
CA LEU A 158 2.87 17.52 9.81
C LEU A 158 1.98 16.55 10.58
N LEU A 159 2.06 15.25 10.24
CA LEU A 159 1.36 14.16 10.93
C LEU A 159 2.10 13.68 12.19
N GLY A 160 3.23 14.28 12.53
CA GLY A 160 4.01 13.93 13.72
C GLY A 160 5.02 12.82 13.52
N VAL A 161 5.15 12.26 12.30
CA VAL A 161 6.15 11.24 12.01
C VAL A 161 7.53 11.88 11.95
N LYS A 162 8.42 11.43 12.82
CA LYS A 162 9.82 11.91 12.85
C LYS A 162 10.63 11.21 11.77
N PRO A 163 11.49 11.94 11.03
CA PRO A 163 12.37 11.29 10.08
C PRO A 163 13.47 10.50 10.79
N GLU A 164 13.66 9.26 10.36
CA GLU A 164 14.72 8.36 10.79
C GLU A 164 15.53 7.92 9.59
N PHE A 165 16.87 7.84 9.72
CA PHE A 165 17.77 7.47 8.63
C PHE A 165 18.60 6.24 9.01
N GLY A 166 19.04 5.47 8.02
CA GLY A 166 19.93 4.33 8.23
C GLY A 166 19.23 2.98 8.44
N HIS A 167 17.91 2.88 8.20
CA HIS A 167 17.16 1.62 8.26
C HIS A 167 17.03 1.01 6.87
N GLU A 168 17.59 -0.19 6.69
CA GLU A 168 17.36 -1.04 5.52
C GLU A 168 16.32 -2.12 5.82
N SER A 169 15.77 -2.77 4.76
CA SER A 169 14.76 -3.84 4.92
C SER A 169 15.22 -4.98 5.83
N ASP A 170 16.51 -5.28 5.84
CA ASP A 170 17.06 -6.37 6.65
C ASP A 170 16.92 -6.13 8.16
N ALA A 171 16.83 -4.86 8.60
CA ALA A 171 16.53 -4.52 9.98
C ALA A 171 15.15 -5.00 10.44
N LEU A 172 14.17 -5.10 9.52
CA LEU A 172 12.83 -5.62 9.84
C LEU A 172 12.84 -7.13 10.10
N LEU A 173 13.74 -7.89 9.47
CA LEU A 173 13.88 -9.34 9.75
C LEU A 173 14.50 -9.60 11.11
N ALA A 174 15.42 -8.75 11.57
CA ALA A 174 16.08 -8.91 12.86
C ALA A 174 15.13 -8.69 14.05
N SER A 175 14.03 -7.94 13.86
CA SER A 175 13.03 -7.66 14.91
C SER A 175 11.95 -8.74 15.05
N THR A 176 11.98 -9.80 14.23
CA THR A 176 10.98 -10.89 14.23
C THR A 176 11.42 -12.16 14.97
N HIS A 177 12.57 -12.11 15.67
CA HIS A 177 13.12 -13.22 16.49
C HIS A 177 12.99 -12.98 17.98
#